data_d3f1378605e30d657ddc423515ac080e
#
_entry.id   d3f1378605e30d657ddc423515ac080e
#
_cell.length_a   1.000
_cell.length_b   1.000
_cell.length_c   1.000
_cell.angle_alpha   90.00
_cell.angle_beta   90.00
_cell.angle_gamma   90.00
#
_symmetry.space_group_name_H-M   'P 1'
#
loop_
_entity.id
_entity.type
_entity.pdbx_description
1 polymer ?
#
loop_
_entity_poly.entity_id
_entity_poly.type
_entity_poly.pdbx_seq_one_letter_code
_entity_poly.pdbx_strand_id
1 'polypeptide(L)'
;TPVPPSPLADERAWPTQPIPVKPAPFARQVFREEDITTISPTAHAYVKAEFKKYATTPFSPPSPAGVIVMPFFNGGAGWGGAAVDPRSGLLFVNANDMPWLLKLIDLDKALTDNPLDGAALYKNHCASCHGENREGGHYVPDLRRVDRKYSFVEACRIVQNGKGMMPAMTQLTDPQQIAVVSFVMNLKPASAPAVKPGNVTAKADVHPYALRYTNQGYTRFNDPEGYPAIKPPWGTLSAIDLNKGEIVWQRVLGEYPELTKRGIPPTGTRTEGGAI
;
A
#
# COMPACT_ATOMS: atom_id res chain seq x y z
N THR A 1 9.26 11.04 -20.61
CA THR A 1 7.78 10.95 -20.58
C THR A 1 7.21 12.16 -19.87
N PRO A 2 6.13 12.78 -20.38
CA PRO A 2 5.41 13.83 -19.67
C PRO A 2 4.86 13.32 -18.33
N VAL A 3 4.86 14.20 -17.33
CA VAL A 3 4.24 13.96 -16.03
C VAL A 3 2.96 14.80 -15.96
N PRO A 4 1.80 14.20 -15.58
CA PRO A 4 0.58 14.97 -15.39
C PRO A 4 0.77 16.05 -14.32
N PRO A 5 0.08 17.20 -14.42
CA PRO A 5 0.10 18.20 -13.36
C PRO A 5 -0.53 17.62 -12.09
N SER A 6 -0.02 18.05 -10.93
CA SER A 6 -0.63 17.67 -9.67
C SER A 6 -2.02 18.29 -9.54
N PRO A 7 -3.02 17.54 -9.05
CA PRO A 7 -4.32 18.08 -8.69
C PRO A 7 -4.31 18.88 -7.37
N LEU A 8 -3.20 18.85 -6.63
CA LEU A 8 -3.03 19.62 -5.38
C LEU A 8 -2.46 21.00 -5.69
N ALA A 9 -3.10 22.05 -5.16
CA ALA A 9 -2.79 23.44 -5.51
C ALA A 9 -1.33 23.86 -5.22
N ASP A 10 -0.77 23.30 -4.15
CA ASP A 10 0.56 23.67 -3.63
C ASP A 10 1.67 22.72 -4.11
N GLU A 11 1.32 21.65 -4.86
CA GLU A 11 2.28 20.70 -5.39
C GLU A 11 2.65 21.03 -6.84
N ARG A 12 3.93 21.05 -7.13
CA ARG A 12 4.46 21.21 -8.49
C ARG A 12 5.19 19.93 -8.89
N ALA A 13 4.55 19.14 -9.73
CA ALA A 13 5.19 17.99 -10.34
C ALA A 13 6.27 18.43 -11.32
N TRP A 14 7.38 17.67 -11.39
CA TRP A 14 8.38 17.89 -12.42
C TRP A 14 7.78 17.55 -13.80
N PRO A 15 7.98 18.41 -14.82
CA PRO A 15 7.20 18.29 -16.07
C PRO A 15 7.47 17.01 -16.87
N THR A 16 8.61 16.38 -16.67
CA THR A 16 9.00 15.15 -17.37
C THR A 16 9.78 14.21 -16.46
N GLN A 17 9.67 12.91 -16.74
CA GLN A 17 10.50 11.87 -16.13
C GLN A 17 11.19 11.03 -17.20
N PRO A 18 12.48 10.67 -17.03
CA PRO A 18 13.15 9.73 -17.90
C PRO A 18 12.59 8.32 -17.69
N ILE A 19 12.49 7.56 -18.79
CA ILE A 19 12.15 6.13 -18.75
C ILE A 19 13.30 5.39 -19.42
N PRO A 20 13.85 4.33 -18.78
CA PRO A 20 14.81 3.45 -19.44
C PRO A 20 14.17 2.81 -20.66
N VAL A 21 14.91 2.77 -21.76
CA VAL A 21 14.44 2.15 -23.02
C VAL A 21 15.04 0.77 -23.25
N LYS A 22 16.12 0.45 -22.55
CA LYS A 22 16.83 -0.82 -22.66
C LYS A 22 17.48 -1.21 -21.33
N PRO A 23 17.28 -2.45 -20.85
CA PRO A 23 16.38 -3.46 -21.40
C PRO A 23 14.92 -3.03 -21.36
N ALA A 24 14.05 -3.75 -22.07
CA ALA A 24 12.60 -3.61 -21.90
C ALA A 24 12.22 -3.88 -20.42
N PRO A 25 11.18 -3.24 -19.88
CA PRO A 25 10.74 -3.51 -18.51
C PRO A 25 10.39 -4.99 -18.32
N PHE A 26 10.96 -5.61 -17.31
CA PHE A 26 10.64 -7.00 -16.93
C PHE A 26 9.38 -7.12 -16.09
N ALA A 27 8.83 -6.01 -15.62
CA ALA A 27 7.53 -5.89 -14.96
C ALA A 27 6.70 -4.80 -15.66
N ARG A 28 5.39 -4.96 -15.71
CA ARG A 28 4.50 -3.95 -16.27
C ARG A 28 4.60 -2.64 -15.47
N GLN A 29 4.72 -1.53 -16.18
CA GLN A 29 4.90 -0.19 -15.59
C GLN A 29 3.61 0.62 -15.57
N VAL A 30 2.57 0.14 -16.23
CA VAL A 30 1.27 0.81 -16.36
C VAL A 30 0.17 -0.23 -16.27
N PHE A 31 -0.94 0.12 -15.64
CA PHE A 31 -2.16 -0.66 -15.70
C PHE A 31 -3.13 0.01 -16.68
N ARG A 32 -3.41 -0.64 -17.80
CA ARG A 32 -4.33 -0.17 -18.84
C ARG A 32 -5.66 -0.90 -18.76
N GLU A 33 -6.71 -0.38 -19.41
CA GLU A 33 -8.03 -1.02 -19.43
C GLU A 33 -7.97 -2.42 -20.07
N GLU A 34 -7.13 -2.61 -21.09
CA GLU A 34 -6.91 -3.93 -21.71
C GLU A 34 -6.19 -4.94 -20.80
N ASP A 35 -5.62 -4.47 -19.71
CA ASP A 35 -4.92 -5.31 -18.72
C ASP A 35 -5.80 -5.75 -17.55
N ILE A 36 -7.08 -5.35 -17.53
CA ILE A 36 -8.02 -5.75 -16.48
C ILE A 36 -8.13 -7.28 -16.42
N THR A 37 -8.21 -7.80 -15.19
CA THR A 37 -8.29 -9.25 -14.92
C THR A 37 -9.35 -9.96 -15.76
N THR A 38 -9.04 -11.16 -16.20
CA THR A 38 -9.90 -12.02 -17.01
C THR A 38 -10.22 -13.36 -16.34
N ILE A 39 -9.92 -13.48 -15.03
CA ILE A 39 -10.10 -14.74 -14.30
C ILE A 39 -11.58 -15.14 -14.15
N SER A 40 -12.48 -14.16 -14.16
CA SER A 40 -13.94 -14.40 -14.28
C SER A 40 -14.65 -13.17 -14.85
N PRO A 41 -15.84 -13.33 -15.47
CA PRO A 41 -16.64 -12.19 -15.95
C PRO A 41 -17.03 -11.23 -14.82
N THR A 42 -17.33 -11.75 -13.63
CA THR A 42 -17.68 -10.94 -12.45
C THR A 42 -16.49 -10.10 -11.97
N ALA A 43 -15.30 -10.72 -11.87
CA ALA A 43 -14.07 -10.02 -11.52
C ALA A 43 -13.76 -8.92 -12.54
N HIS A 44 -13.87 -9.23 -13.84
CA HIS A 44 -13.65 -8.25 -14.91
C HIS A 44 -14.59 -7.04 -14.80
N ALA A 45 -15.90 -7.28 -14.67
CA ALA A 45 -16.89 -6.22 -14.58
C ALA A 45 -16.67 -5.32 -13.35
N TYR A 46 -16.41 -5.91 -12.20
CA TYR A 46 -16.11 -5.18 -10.98
C TYR A 46 -14.86 -4.30 -11.13
N VAL A 47 -13.75 -4.91 -11.55
CA VAL A 47 -12.49 -4.18 -11.71
C VAL A 47 -12.60 -3.07 -12.75
N LYS A 48 -13.33 -3.30 -13.86
CA LYS A 48 -13.57 -2.27 -14.88
C LYS A 48 -14.34 -1.07 -14.33
N ALA A 49 -15.31 -1.30 -13.45
CA ALA A 49 -16.04 -0.23 -12.79
C ALA A 49 -15.16 0.55 -11.79
N GLU A 50 -14.35 -0.15 -11.01
CA GLU A 50 -13.43 0.46 -10.04
C GLU A 50 -12.26 1.20 -10.72
N PHE A 51 -11.69 0.63 -11.77
CA PHE A 51 -10.55 1.18 -12.52
C PHE A 51 -10.81 2.63 -13.00
N LYS A 52 -12.04 2.92 -13.45
CA LYS A 52 -12.44 4.25 -13.94
C LYS A 52 -12.42 5.35 -12.87
N LYS A 53 -12.31 4.99 -11.60
CA LYS A 53 -12.31 5.95 -10.48
C LYS A 53 -10.93 6.55 -10.20
N TYR A 54 -9.86 5.99 -10.78
CA TYR A 54 -8.48 6.30 -10.43
C TYR A 54 -7.67 6.75 -11.63
N ALA A 55 -6.68 7.62 -11.39
CA ALA A 55 -5.68 7.94 -12.39
C ALA A 55 -4.74 6.75 -12.63
N THR A 56 -4.38 6.50 -13.90
CA THR A 56 -3.53 5.38 -14.31
C THR A 56 -2.35 5.80 -15.17
N THR A 57 -2.27 7.08 -15.51
CA THR A 57 -1.14 7.63 -16.29
C THR A 57 0.16 7.48 -15.49
N PRO A 58 1.28 7.06 -16.12
CA PRO A 58 2.56 6.97 -15.45
C PRO A 58 2.93 8.28 -14.76
N PHE A 59 3.48 8.17 -13.57
CA PHE A 59 3.90 9.30 -12.73
C PHE A 59 2.78 10.28 -12.33
N SER A 60 1.50 9.84 -12.41
CA SER A 60 0.40 10.66 -11.89
C SER A 60 0.65 10.99 -10.43
N PRO A 61 0.67 12.28 -10.05
CA PRO A 61 0.82 12.68 -8.66
C PRO A 61 -0.31 12.12 -7.80
N PRO A 62 0.00 11.63 -6.59
CA PRO A 62 -1.02 11.15 -5.66
C PRO A 62 -2.04 12.24 -5.33
N SER A 63 -3.28 11.83 -5.08
CA SER A 63 -4.36 12.76 -4.75
C SER A 63 -5.41 12.09 -3.86
N PRO A 64 -6.34 12.85 -3.28
CA PRO A 64 -7.50 12.30 -2.58
C PRO A 64 -8.41 11.44 -3.47
N ALA A 65 -8.45 11.69 -4.77
CA ALA A 65 -9.18 10.83 -5.73
C ALA A 65 -8.52 9.46 -5.87
N GLY A 66 -7.21 9.40 -5.78
CA GLY A 66 -6.41 8.20 -5.86
C GLY A 66 -5.78 7.95 -7.22
N VAL A 67 -4.69 7.20 -7.20
CA VAL A 67 -3.97 6.72 -8.37
C VAL A 67 -3.72 5.22 -8.28
N ILE A 68 -3.67 4.54 -9.42
CA ILE A 68 -3.20 3.14 -9.49
C ILE A 68 -1.69 3.17 -9.70
N VAL A 69 -0.96 2.56 -8.77
CA VAL A 69 0.50 2.44 -8.80
C VAL A 69 0.89 1.08 -9.38
N MET A 70 1.72 1.08 -10.42
CA MET A 70 2.31 -0.11 -11.04
C MET A 70 3.83 0.06 -11.14
N PRO A 71 4.60 -1.03 -10.89
CA PRO A 71 4.16 -2.38 -10.50
C PRO A 71 3.67 -2.50 -9.06
N PHE A 72 4.14 -1.77 -8.11
CA PHE A 72 3.61 -1.55 -6.75
C PHE A 72 4.65 -0.82 -5.87
N PHE A 73 4.33 -0.52 -4.59
CA PHE A 73 5.22 0.28 -3.73
C PHE A 73 6.60 -0.32 -3.50
N ASN A 74 6.72 -1.64 -3.51
CA ASN A 74 8.00 -2.33 -3.33
C ASN A 74 8.81 -2.40 -4.64
N GLY A 75 8.29 -1.89 -5.75
CA GLY A 75 8.85 -2.06 -7.08
C GLY A 75 8.56 -3.44 -7.69
N GLY A 76 8.88 -3.64 -8.95
CA GLY A 76 8.67 -4.93 -9.65
C GLY A 76 9.52 -6.06 -9.08
N ALA A 77 10.79 -5.82 -8.84
CA ALA A 77 11.75 -6.83 -8.39
C ALA A 77 11.67 -7.16 -6.89
N GLY A 78 11.09 -6.27 -6.07
CA GLY A 78 11.00 -6.49 -4.63
C GLY A 78 12.35 -6.48 -3.91
N TRP A 79 12.35 -6.96 -2.67
CA TRP A 79 13.48 -6.87 -1.74
C TRP A 79 14.54 -7.95 -1.92
N GLY A 80 14.19 -9.06 -2.54
CA GLY A 80 15.09 -10.20 -2.69
C GLY A 80 16.28 -9.94 -3.63
N GLY A 81 16.20 -8.88 -4.42
CA GLY A 81 17.23 -8.55 -5.40
C GLY A 81 17.23 -9.50 -6.60
N ALA A 82 18.37 -9.58 -7.25
CA ALA A 82 18.61 -10.40 -8.44
C ALA A 82 19.92 -11.16 -8.31
N ALA A 83 20.06 -12.26 -9.03
CA ALA A 83 21.29 -13.02 -9.13
C ALA A 83 21.97 -12.81 -10.50
N VAL A 84 23.28 -12.80 -10.51
CA VAL A 84 24.09 -12.66 -11.74
C VAL A 84 24.96 -13.91 -11.92
N ASP A 85 24.94 -14.48 -13.11
CA ASP A 85 26.01 -15.39 -13.54
C ASP A 85 27.10 -14.59 -14.27
N PRO A 86 28.27 -14.38 -13.66
CA PRO A 86 29.33 -13.56 -14.26
C PRO A 86 29.98 -14.22 -15.48
N ARG A 87 29.81 -15.53 -15.69
CA ARG A 87 30.35 -16.23 -16.84
C ARG A 87 29.52 -16.02 -18.10
N SER A 88 28.22 -16.05 -17.97
CA SER A 88 27.31 -15.82 -19.11
C SER A 88 26.90 -14.36 -19.26
N GLY A 89 27.06 -13.53 -18.20
CA GLY A 89 26.56 -12.16 -18.17
C GLY A 89 25.04 -12.09 -18.06
N LEU A 90 24.40 -13.14 -17.54
CA LEU A 90 22.95 -13.19 -17.34
C LEU A 90 22.58 -12.71 -15.95
N LEU A 91 21.59 -11.82 -15.89
CA LEU A 91 20.92 -11.38 -14.67
C LEU A 91 19.58 -12.10 -14.56
N PHE A 92 19.34 -12.78 -13.45
CA PHE A 92 18.06 -13.41 -13.12
C PHE A 92 17.31 -12.57 -12.12
N VAL A 93 16.10 -12.15 -12.46
CA VAL A 93 15.27 -11.31 -11.62
C VAL A 93 13.83 -11.79 -11.62
N ASN A 94 13.28 -11.99 -10.41
CA ASN A 94 11.86 -12.21 -10.24
C ASN A 94 11.12 -10.88 -10.14
N ALA A 95 9.91 -10.87 -10.66
CA ALA A 95 9.09 -9.66 -10.68
C ALA A 95 7.64 -9.94 -10.28
N ASN A 96 7.02 -8.90 -9.73
CA ASN A 96 5.63 -8.90 -9.32
C ASN A 96 4.86 -7.82 -10.10
N ASP A 97 3.79 -8.23 -10.76
CA ASP A 97 2.88 -7.36 -11.50
C ASP A 97 1.57 -7.22 -10.72
N MET A 98 1.59 -6.41 -9.66
CA MET A 98 0.44 -6.21 -8.78
C MET A 98 0.09 -4.73 -8.68
N PRO A 99 -1.13 -4.31 -9.09
CA PRO A 99 -1.55 -2.94 -8.95
C PRO A 99 -1.91 -2.62 -7.50
N TRP A 100 -1.55 -1.39 -7.08
CA TRP A 100 -1.89 -0.85 -5.78
C TRP A 100 -2.63 0.47 -5.92
N LEU A 101 -3.43 0.81 -4.93
CA LEU A 101 -4.09 2.11 -4.84
C LEU A 101 -3.33 3.00 -3.87
N LEU A 102 -3.01 4.20 -4.33
CA LEU A 102 -2.47 5.25 -3.49
C LEU A 102 -3.45 6.41 -3.45
N LYS A 103 -3.97 6.69 -2.27
CA LYS A 103 -4.82 7.84 -1.99
C LYS A 103 -4.20 8.72 -0.93
N LEU A 104 -4.39 10.02 -1.07
CA LEU A 104 -4.08 10.96 -0.02
C LEU A 104 -5.33 11.22 0.84
N ILE A 105 -5.10 11.36 2.13
CA ILE A 105 -6.09 11.82 3.09
C ILE A 105 -5.75 13.27 3.41
N ASP A 106 -6.68 14.18 3.16
CA ASP A 106 -6.60 15.56 3.65
C ASP A 106 -6.86 15.55 5.15
N LEU A 107 -5.84 15.81 5.95
CA LEU A 107 -5.90 15.72 7.39
C LEU A 107 -6.82 16.79 7.98
N ASP A 108 -6.80 18.00 7.43
CA ASP A 108 -7.65 19.07 7.91
C ASP A 108 -9.13 18.73 7.72
N LYS A 109 -9.48 18.19 6.55
CA LYS A 109 -10.82 17.73 6.24
C LYS A 109 -11.24 16.54 7.09
N ALA A 110 -10.38 15.54 7.24
CA ALA A 110 -10.66 14.35 8.05
C ALA A 110 -10.91 14.71 9.52
N LEU A 111 -10.21 15.72 10.04
CA LEU A 111 -10.36 16.20 11.41
C LEU A 111 -11.62 17.06 11.62
N THR A 112 -12.10 17.76 10.57
CA THR A 112 -13.30 18.59 10.66
C THR A 112 -14.60 17.84 10.43
N ASP A 113 -14.61 16.84 9.53
CA ASP A 113 -15.83 16.11 9.16
C ASP A 113 -16.36 15.23 10.30
N ASN A 114 -15.48 14.63 11.12
CA ASN A 114 -15.90 13.83 12.28
C ASN A 114 -14.79 13.74 13.35
N PRO A 115 -14.58 14.78 14.13
CA PRO A 115 -13.38 14.97 14.96
C PRO A 115 -13.20 13.92 16.07
N LEU A 116 -14.25 13.22 16.48
CA LEU A 116 -14.22 12.25 17.58
C LEU A 116 -14.77 10.87 17.20
N ASP A 117 -14.94 10.57 15.92
CA ASP A 117 -15.29 9.22 15.47
C ASP A 117 -14.05 8.32 15.49
N GLY A 118 -13.95 7.48 16.50
CA GLY A 118 -12.83 6.55 16.65
C GLY A 118 -12.69 5.57 15.50
N ALA A 119 -13.76 5.16 14.83
CA ALA A 119 -13.72 4.28 13.67
C ALA A 119 -13.15 5.01 12.44
N ALA A 120 -13.60 6.24 12.19
CA ALA A 120 -13.06 7.06 11.11
C ALA A 120 -11.59 7.42 11.36
N LEU A 121 -11.22 7.78 12.59
CA LEU A 121 -9.83 8.03 12.98
C LEU A 121 -8.97 6.78 12.80
N TYR A 122 -9.45 5.61 13.19
CA TYR A 122 -8.75 4.35 12.98
C TYR A 122 -8.52 4.08 11.49
N LYS A 123 -9.57 4.20 10.67
CA LYS A 123 -9.47 3.98 9.23
C LYS A 123 -8.44 4.90 8.58
N ASN A 124 -8.40 6.16 8.98
CA ASN A 124 -7.55 7.17 8.39
C ASN A 124 -6.09 7.11 8.85
N HIS A 125 -5.82 6.65 10.08
CA HIS A 125 -4.50 6.76 10.70
C HIS A 125 -3.87 5.43 11.09
N CYS A 126 -4.64 4.36 11.23
CA CYS A 126 -4.18 3.10 11.80
C CYS A 126 -4.35 1.90 10.86
N ALA A 127 -5.45 1.87 10.10
CA ALA A 127 -5.83 0.73 9.27
C ALA A 127 -4.79 0.39 8.19
N SER A 128 -4.04 1.37 7.73
CA SER A 128 -2.96 1.18 6.74
C SER A 128 -1.92 0.15 7.17
N CYS A 129 -1.61 0.11 8.46
CA CYS A 129 -0.68 -0.86 9.04
C CYS A 129 -1.41 -2.02 9.71
N HIS A 130 -2.44 -1.71 10.51
CA HIS A 130 -3.12 -2.68 11.35
C HIS A 130 -4.27 -3.43 10.68
N GLY A 131 -4.55 -3.17 9.39
CA GLY A 131 -5.64 -3.78 8.64
C GLY A 131 -7.00 -3.11 8.89
N GLU A 132 -7.94 -3.21 7.94
CA GLU A 132 -9.26 -2.58 8.06
C GLU A 132 -10.07 -3.15 9.24
N ASN A 133 -9.88 -4.43 9.54
CA ASN A 133 -10.57 -5.15 10.62
C ASN A 133 -9.67 -5.32 11.85
N ARG A 134 -8.58 -4.58 11.98
CA ARG A 134 -7.62 -4.63 13.09
C ARG A 134 -6.84 -5.95 13.17
N GLU A 135 -6.80 -6.74 12.08
CA GLU A 135 -6.17 -8.06 12.01
C GLU A 135 -4.64 -8.04 12.05
N GLY A 136 -4.03 -6.87 11.84
CA GLY A 136 -2.58 -6.75 11.76
C GLY A 136 -1.97 -7.39 10.51
N GLY A 137 -0.70 -7.72 10.59
CA GLY A 137 0.07 -8.34 9.51
C GLY A 137 1.33 -9.02 10.03
N HIS A 138 2.22 -9.42 9.12
CA HIS A 138 3.41 -10.20 9.48
C HIS A 138 4.31 -9.51 10.53
N TYR A 139 4.45 -8.19 10.45
CA TYR A 139 5.25 -7.38 11.39
C TYR A 139 4.42 -6.40 12.22
N VAL A 140 3.09 -6.40 12.04
CA VAL A 140 2.20 -5.45 12.70
C VAL A 140 1.20 -6.23 13.55
N PRO A 141 1.08 -5.91 14.86
CA PRO A 141 0.26 -6.69 15.77
C PRO A 141 -1.23 -6.63 15.44
N ASP A 142 -1.91 -7.76 15.65
CA ASP A 142 -3.35 -7.85 15.70
C ASP A 142 -3.89 -7.04 16.90
N LEU A 143 -4.82 -6.14 16.64
CA LEU A 143 -5.41 -5.27 17.64
C LEU A 143 -6.79 -5.73 18.12
N ARG A 144 -7.37 -6.79 17.58
CA ARG A 144 -8.72 -7.28 17.91
C ARG A 144 -8.90 -7.68 19.39
N ARG A 145 -7.78 -7.96 20.07
CA ARG A 145 -7.73 -8.32 21.50
C ARG A 145 -6.65 -7.54 22.25
N VAL A 146 -6.41 -6.31 21.83
CA VAL A 146 -5.38 -5.45 22.42
C VAL A 146 -5.69 -5.11 23.88
N ASP A 147 -6.97 -5.08 24.25
CA ASP A 147 -7.51 -4.91 25.61
C ASP A 147 -7.00 -5.98 26.59
N ARG A 148 -6.63 -7.17 26.10
CA ARG A 148 -6.04 -8.23 26.94
C ARG A 148 -4.56 -8.03 27.21
N LYS A 149 -3.91 -7.19 26.42
CA LYS A 149 -2.45 -7.00 26.46
C LYS A 149 -2.06 -5.67 27.09
N TYR A 150 -2.87 -4.65 26.91
CA TYR A 150 -2.61 -3.30 27.40
C TYR A 150 -3.86 -2.73 28.06
N SER A 151 -3.65 -1.99 29.14
CA SER A 151 -4.67 -1.11 29.69
C SER A 151 -4.98 0.04 28.74
N PHE A 152 -6.10 0.69 28.91
CA PHE A 152 -6.50 1.86 28.13
C PHE A 152 -5.43 2.97 28.13
N VAL A 153 -4.88 3.25 29.33
CA VAL A 153 -3.85 4.29 29.51
C VAL A 153 -2.55 3.92 28.77
N GLU A 154 -2.15 2.65 28.83
CA GLU A 154 -0.97 2.18 28.10
C GLU A 154 -1.18 2.24 26.59
N ALA A 155 -2.36 1.89 26.09
CA ALA A 155 -2.70 2.00 24.68
C ALA A 155 -2.67 3.47 24.22
N CYS A 156 -3.23 4.40 25.00
CA CYS A 156 -3.11 5.83 24.70
C CYS A 156 -1.65 6.29 24.67
N ARG A 157 -0.80 5.85 25.61
CA ARG A 157 0.63 6.18 25.61
C ARG A 157 1.35 5.62 24.36
N ILE A 158 0.98 4.42 23.91
CA ILE A 158 1.55 3.84 22.68
C ILE A 158 1.15 4.67 21.47
N VAL A 159 -0.10 5.10 21.38
CA VAL A 159 -0.56 5.98 20.30
C VAL A 159 0.17 7.33 20.34
N GLN A 160 0.32 7.89 21.53
CA GLN A 160 0.95 9.19 21.74
C GLN A 160 2.46 9.20 21.46
N ASN A 161 3.18 8.17 21.92
CA ASN A 161 4.65 8.15 21.92
C ASN A 161 5.26 7.21 20.87
N GLY A 162 4.43 6.39 20.22
CA GLY A 162 4.89 5.30 19.36
C GLY A 162 5.43 4.12 20.16
N LYS A 163 5.69 3.01 19.48
CA LYS A 163 6.32 1.81 20.05
C LYS A 163 6.96 0.96 18.96
N GLY A 164 8.28 0.77 19.03
CA GLY A 164 9.03 0.01 18.02
C GLY A 164 8.90 0.67 16.65
N MET A 165 8.35 -0.03 15.67
CA MET A 165 8.11 0.52 14.33
C MET A 165 6.84 1.38 14.22
N MET A 166 5.97 1.37 15.22
CA MET A 166 4.78 2.22 15.25
C MET A 166 5.19 3.65 15.58
N PRO A 167 4.97 4.62 14.68
CA PRO A 167 5.28 6.02 14.96
C PRO A 167 4.33 6.62 16.00
N ALA A 168 4.76 7.70 16.64
CA ALA A 168 3.89 8.53 17.47
C ALA A 168 2.83 9.23 16.59
N MET A 169 1.58 9.23 17.02
CA MET A 169 0.46 9.86 16.31
C MET A 169 0.28 11.31 16.76
N THR A 170 1.34 12.12 16.61
CA THR A 170 1.38 13.52 17.09
C THR A 170 0.40 14.45 16.39
N GLN A 171 -0.11 14.04 15.22
CA GLN A 171 -1.15 14.78 14.48
C GLN A 171 -2.55 14.64 15.10
N LEU A 172 -2.76 13.68 16.01
CA LEU A 172 -4.04 13.52 16.71
C LEU A 172 -4.03 14.27 18.04
N THR A 173 -5.09 15.04 18.29
CA THR A 173 -5.32 15.65 19.59
C THR A 173 -5.61 14.60 20.67
N ASP A 174 -5.42 14.91 21.94
CA ASP A 174 -5.70 13.98 23.04
C ASP A 174 -7.12 13.38 22.97
N PRO A 175 -8.20 14.16 22.71
CA PRO A 175 -9.53 13.59 22.53
C PRO A 175 -9.64 12.61 21.38
N GLN A 176 -8.93 12.85 20.28
CA GLN A 176 -8.92 11.96 19.12
C GLN A 176 -8.13 10.67 19.39
N GLN A 177 -7.01 10.76 20.11
CA GLN A 177 -6.27 9.57 20.57
C GLN A 177 -7.14 8.73 21.51
N ILE A 178 -7.87 9.35 22.41
CA ILE A 178 -8.84 8.68 23.29
C ILE A 178 -9.94 8.01 22.46
N ALA A 179 -10.49 8.70 21.47
CA ALA A 179 -11.56 8.17 20.62
C ALA A 179 -11.10 6.95 19.81
N VAL A 180 -9.91 7.02 19.18
CA VAL A 180 -9.38 5.89 18.41
C VAL A 180 -9.02 4.71 19.31
N VAL A 181 -8.44 4.93 20.49
CA VAL A 181 -8.13 3.84 21.43
C VAL A 181 -9.40 3.20 21.95
N SER A 182 -10.43 4.01 22.26
CA SER A 182 -11.75 3.49 22.66
C SER A 182 -12.34 2.57 21.60
N PHE A 183 -12.28 2.97 20.33
CA PHE A 183 -12.73 2.15 19.22
C PHE A 183 -11.92 0.85 19.10
N VAL A 184 -10.58 0.93 19.14
CA VAL A 184 -9.69 -0.24 19.02
C VAL A 184 -9.95 -1.24 20.14
N MET A 185 -10.23 -0.78 21.36
CA MET A 185 -10.50 -1.60 22.53
C MET A 185 -12.00 -1.98 22.70
N ASN A 186 -12.85 -1.65 21.73
CA ASN A 186 -14.30 -1.88 21.77
C ASN A 186 -14.99 -1.27 23.01
N LEU A 187 -14.49 -0.15 23.51
CA LEU A 187 -15.07 0.55 24.64
C LEU A 187 -16.21 1.45 24.17
N LYS A 188 -17.30 1.51 24.94
CA LYS A 188 -18.35 2.49 24.69
C LYS A 188 -17.83 3.90 25.06
N PRO A 189 -18.16 4.97 24.31
CA PRO A 189 -17.68 6.32 24.59
C PRO A 189 -17.90 6.79 26.03
N ALA A 190 -18.99 6.38 26.65
CA ALA A 190 -19.33 6.70 28.04
C ALA A 190 -18.52 5.92 29.09
N SER A 191 -17.81 4.86 28.70
CA SER A 191 -17.02 4.00 29.60
C SER A 191 -15.52 4.22 29.50
N ALA A 192 -15.07 5.12 28.60
CA ALA A 192 -13.67 5.47 28.52
C ALA A 192 -13.22 6.18 29.81
N PRO A 193 -12.15 5.71 30.49
CA PRO A 193 -11.64 6.38 31.69
C PRO A 193 -11.27 7.83 31.37
N ALA A 194 -11.60 8.76 32.25
CA ALA A 194 -11.15 10.14 32.14
C ALA A 194 -9.61 10.19 32.24
N VAL A 195 -8.94 10.34 31.11
CA VAL A 195 -7.52 10.58 31.10
C VAL A 195 -7.30 12.05 31.36
N LYS A 196 -6.78 12.38 32.54
CA LYS A 196 -6.30 13.76 32.78
C LYS A 196 -5.12 14.01 31.81
N PRO A 197 -5.13 15.12 31.08
CA PRO A 197 -3.97 15.51 30.27
C PRO A 197 -2.77 15.61 31.21
N GLY A 198 -1.89 14.63 31.17
CA GLY A 198 -0.60 14.75 31.85
C GLY A 198 0.26 15.70 31.03
N ASN A 199 0.98 16.61 31.67
CA ASN A 199 2.06 17.37 31.05
C ASN A 199 3.09 16.39 30.47
N VAL A 200 2.86 15.91 29.27
CA VAL A 200 3.82 15.14 28.51
C VAL A 200 4.55 16.13 27.63
N THR A 201 5.66 16.65 28.14
CA THR A 201 6.68 17.24 27.29
C THR A 201 7.36 16.12 26.49
N ALA A 202 6.61 15.43 25.65
CA ALA A 202 7.22 14.72 24.57
C ALA A 202 7.79 15.79 23.63
N LYS A 203 9.08 15.82 23.45
CA LYS A 203 9.66 16.43 22.25
C LYS A 203 9.04 15.65 21.09
N ALA A 204 7.92 16.15 20.56
CA ALA A 204 7.48 15.78 19.24
C ALA A 204 8.68 16.06 18.34
N ASP A 205 9.12 15.08 17.56
CA ASP A 205 9.82 15.37 16.33
C ASP A 205 8.81 16.14 15.46
N VAL A 206 8.74 17.43 15.73
CA VAL A 206 7.88 18.35 14.99
C VAL A 206 8.47 18.36 13.60
N HIS A 207 7.78 17.78 12.64
CA HIS A 207 8.13 18.00 11.25
C HIS A 207 8.28 19.50 11.05
N PRO A 208 9.35 19.96 10.41
CA PRO A 208 9.60 21.40 10.25
C PRO A 208 8.52 22.12 9.40
N TYR A 209 7.50 21.38 8.97
CA TYR A 209 6.36 21.84 8.17
C TYR A 209 5.08 21.11 8.59
N ALA A 210 3.94 21.79 8.47
CA ALA A 210 2.63 21.19 8.69
C ALA A 210 2.33 20.18 7.57
N LEU A 211 2.04 18.93 7.94
CA LEU A 211 1.58 17.91 7.00
C LEU A 211 0.07 18.06 6.80
N ARG A 212 -0.33 18.51 5.62
CA ARG A 212 -1.74 18.60 5.24
C ARG A 212 -2.29 17.24 4.76
N TYR A 213 -1.45 16.43 4.14
CA TYR A 213 -1.85 15.15 3.56
C TYR A 213 -1.03 14.01 4.14
N THR A 214 -1.69 12.86 4.30
CA THR A 214 -1.04 11.57 4.53
C THR A 214 -1.54 10.54 3.51
N ASN A 215 -0.83 9.43 3.33
CA ASN A 215 -1.33 8.37 2.45
C ASN A 215 -2.33 7.47 3.19
N GLN A 216 -3.24 6.85 2.44
CA GLN A 216 -4.22 5.90 2.99
C GLN A 216 -3.59 4.57 3.41
N GLY A 217 -2.30 4.36 3.12
CA GLY A 217 -1.55 3.13 3.38
C GLY A 217 -1.42 2.23 2.16
N TYR A 218 -1.01 1.00 2.42
CA TYR A 218 -0.65 0.01 1.40
C TYR A 218 -1.89 -0.78 0.95
N THR A 219 -2.72 -0.18 0.11
CA THR A 219 -3.95 -0.82 -0.38
C THR A 219 -3.71 -1.52 -1.71
N ARG A 220 -3.90 -2.84 -1.75
CA ARG A 220 -3.85 -3.61 -3.01
C ARG A 220 -5.10 -3.33 -3.82
N PHE A 221 -4.94 -3.23 -5.14
CA PHE A 221 -6.09 -3.19 -6.03
C PHE A 221 -6.39 -4.62 -6.48
N ASN A 222 -7.37 -5.23 -5.83
CA ASN A 222 -7.79 -6.60 -6.07
C ASN A 222 -9.22 -6.64 -6.62
N ASP A 223 -9.57 -7.80 -7.18
CA ASP A 223 -10.94 -8.16 -7.49
C ASP A 223 -11.72 -8.60 -6.23
N PRO A 224 -13.02 -8.91 -6.33
CA PRO A 224 -13.82 -9.34 -5.18
C PRO A 224 -13.40 -10.69 -4.57
N GLU A 225 -12.68 -11.53 -5.32
CA GLU A 225 -12.15 -12.81 -4.84
C GLU A 225 -10.79 -12.65 -4.13
N GLY A 226 -10.21 -11.45 -4.14
CA GLY A 226 -8.93 -11.13 -3.51
C GLY A 226 -7.72 -11.28 -4.43
N TYR A 227 -7.89 -11.63 -5.69
CA TYR A 227 -6.81 -11.71 -6.67
C TYR A 227 -6.47 -10.34 -7.26
N PRO A 228 -5.24 -10.16 -7.78
CA PRO A 228 -4.86 -8.89 -8.39
C PRO A 228 -5.82 -8.46 -9.51
N ALA A 229 -6.20 -7.18 -9.50
CA ALA A 229 -7.11 -6.59 -10.47
C ALA A 229 -6.62 -6.65 -11.92
N ILE A 230 -5.33 -6.88 -12.12
CA ILE A 230 -4.70 -7.00 -13.43
C ILE A 230 -4.70 -8.46 -13.90
N LYS A 231 -4.79 -8.69 -15.22
CA LYS A 231 -4.66 -10.04 -15.79
C LYS A 231 -3.29 -10.67 -15.49
N PRO A 232 -3.20 -11.99 -15.33
CA PRO A 232 -1.91 -12.68 -15.19
C PRO A 232 -0.95 -12.39 -16.38
N PRO A 233 0.35 -12.68 -16.23
CA PRO A 233 1.00 -13.23 -15.04
C PRO A 233 1.21 -12.19 -13.94
N TRP A 234 1.09 -12.62 -12.66
CA TRP A 234 1.30 -11.77 -11.50
C TRP A 234 2.69 -11.90 -10.88
N GLY A 235 3.34 -13.01 -11.13
CA GLY A 235 4.72 -13.29 -10.77
C GLY A 235 5.48 -13.86 -11.95
N THR A 236 6.69 -13.36 -12.19
CA THR A 236 7.55 -13.81 -13.28
C THR A 236 9.00 -13.94 -12.84
N LEU A 237 9.76 -14.79 -13.53
CA LEU A 237 11.21 -14.84 -13.50
C LEU A 237 11.73 -14.50 -14.88
N SER A 238 12.66 -13.57 -14.95
CA SER A 238 13.28 -13.12 -16.20
C SER A 238 14.78 -13.36 -16.18
N ALA A 239 15.36 -13.75 -17.32
CA ALA A 239 16.80 -13.69 -17.57
C ALA A 239 17.10 -12.55 -18.53
N ILE A 240 18.01 -11.68 -18.14
CA ILE A 240 18.42 -10.49 -18.89
C ILE A 240 19.90 -10.62 -19.27
N ASP A 241 20.20 -10.53 -20.55
CA ASP A 241 21.58 -10.45 -21.04
C ASP A 241 22.12 -9.02 -20.79
N LEU A 242 23.04 -8.90 -19.83
CA LEU A 242 23.62 -7.61 -19.45
C LEU A 242 24.51 -7.02 -20.55
N ASN A 243 25.08 -7.85 -21.43
CA ASN A 243 25.93 -7.38 -22.51
C ASN A 243 25.09 -6.75 -23.65
N LYS A 244 23.90 -7.30 -23.89
CA LYS A 244 22.99 -6.81 -24.94
C LYS A 244 21.92 -5.87 -24.37
N GLY A 245 21.62 -5.95 -23.06
CA GLY A 245 20.51 -5.23 -22.44
C GLY A 245 19.16 -5.74 -22.95
N GLU A 246 18.97 -7.05 -23.04
CA GLU A 246 17.77 -7.68 -23.60
C GLU A 246 17.26 -8.79 -22.70
N ILE A 247 15.94 -8.94 -22.61
CA ILE A 247 15.33 -10.08 -21.92
C ILE A 247 15.48 -11.29 -22.82
N VAL A 248 16.26 -12.28 -22.39
CA VAL A 248 16.48 -13.53 -23.12
C VAL A 248 15.26 -14.43 -23.03
N TRP A 249 14.67 -14.52 -21.84
CA TRP A 249 13.43 -15.23 -21.60
C TRP A 249 12.73 -14.70 -20.33
N GLN A 250 11.44 -14.91 -20.29
CA GLN A 250 10.60 -14.67 -19.12
C GLN A 250 9.66 -15.86 -18.92
N ARG A 251 9.48 -16.29 -17.67
CA ARG A 251 8.62 -17.41 -17.28
C ARG A 251 7.72 -17.00 -16.12
N VAL A 252 6.51 -17.56 -16.10
CA VAL A 252 5.59 -17.43 -14.97
C VAL A 252 6.20 -18.11 -13.75
N LEU A 253 6.17 -17.42 -12.60
CA LEU A 253 6.71 -17.90 -11.34
C LEU A 253 5.61 -18.08 -10.30
N GLY A 254 5.35 -19.33 -9.95
CA GLY A 254 4.29 -19.70 -9.02
C GLY A 254 2.90 -19.82 -9.67
N GLU A 255 1.94 -20.28 -8.88
CA GLU A 255 0.54 -20.41 -9.26
C GLU A 255 -0.37 -20.35 -8.03
N TYR A 256 -1.64 -20.09 -8.26
CA TYR A 256 -2.71 -20.30 -7.29
C TYR A 256 -3.39 -21.62 -7.65
N PRO A 257 -3.20 -22.71 -6.87
CA PRO A 257 -3.72 -24.05 -7.21
C PRO A 257 -5.23 -24.08 -7.40
N GLU A 258 -5.97 -23.24 -6.69
CA GLU A 258 -7.41 -23.10 -6.81
C GLU A 258 -7.83 -22.49 -8.17
N LEU A 259 -7.04 -21.61 -8.75
CA LEU A 259 -7.29 -21.08 -10.09
C LEU A 259 -6.93 -22.10 -11.17
N THR A 260 -5.83 -22.82 -10.99
CA THR A 260 -5.43 -23.91 -11.89
C THR A 260 -6.49 -25.02 -11.94
N LYS A 261 -7.09 -25.37 -10.79
CA LYS A 261 -8.23 -26.32 -10.73
C LYS A 261 -9.47 -25.80 -11.46
N ARG A 262 -9.62 -24.50 -11.61
CA ARG A 262 -10.69 -23.86 -12.41
C ARG A 262 -10.37 -23.81 -13.91
N GLY A 263 -9.24 -24.39 -14.34
CA GLY A 263 -8.79 -24.38 -15.74
C GLY A 263 -8.06 -23.10 -16.18
N ILE A 264 -7.69 -22.22 -15.22
CA ILE A 264 -6.90 -21.03 -15.49
C ILE A 264 -5.42 -21.44 -15.51
N PRO A 265 -4.65 -21.09 -16.56
CA PRO A 265 -3.21 -21.37 -16.61
C PRO A 265 -2.46 -20.80 -15.40
N PRO A 266 -1.25 -21.30 -15.07
CA PRO A 266 -0.42 -20.75 -14.00
C PRO A 266 -0.34 -19.24 -14.08
N THR A 267 -0.75 -18.59 -12.99
CA THR A 267 -0.91 -17.13 -12.95
C THR A 267 0.33 -16.39 -12.46
N GLY A 268 1.29 -17.12 -11.91
CA GLY A 268 2.31 -16.51 -11.07
C GLY A 268 1.75 -16.08 -9.71
N THR A 269 2.63 -15.97 -8.74
CA THR A 269 2.31 -15.49 -7.39
C THR A 269 3.25 -14.37 -6.98
N ARG A 270 2.85 -13.60 -5.97
CA ARG A 270 3.75 -12.64 -5.34
C ARG A 270 4.94 -13.38 -4.74
N THR A 271 6.13 -12.91 -5.07
CA THR A 271 7.40 -13.39 -4.52
C THR A 271 8.14 -12.24 -3.85
N GLU A 272 8.71 -12.48 -2.67
CA GLU A 272 9.52 -11.52 -1.93
C GLU A 272 10.98 -11.98 -1.81
N GLY A 273 11.24 -13.25 -2.08
CA GLY A 273 12.59 -13.81 -2.21
C GLY A 273 13.23 -13.40 -3.54
N GLY A 274 14.55 -13.26 -3.57
CA GLY A 274 15.32 -13.06 -4.79
C GLY A 274 15.74 -14.37 -5.45
N ALA A 275 16.22 -14.29 -6.69
CA ALA A 275 16.95 -15.38 -7.33
C ALA A 275 18.29 -15.60 -6.61
N ILE A 276 18.71 -16.86 -6.51
CA ILE A 276 19.97 -17.25 -5.88
C ILE A 276 20.85 -17.94 -6.92
#